data_5410f7bbd49af74a3e9c2c88c38df8da
#
_entry.id   5410f7bbd49af74a3e9c2c88c38df8da
#
_cell.length_a   1.000
_cell.length_b   1.000
_cell.length_c   1.000
_cell.angle_alpha   90.00
_cell.angle_beta   90.00
_cell.angle_gamma   90.00
#
_symmetry.space_group_name_H-M   'P 1'
#
loop_
_entity.id
_entity.type
_entity.pdbx_description
1 polymer ?
#
loop_
_entity_poly.entity_id
_entity_poly.type
_entity_poly.pdbx_seq_one_letter_code
_entity_poly.pdbx_strand_id
1 'polypeptide(L)'
;MTLRFPLLTAALLAAALALGAIVPLHAHEAHEHFSAGEPGDPKKPFRVVQVTMHDDNGAMAFEPSKLEVKRGEQIKFVIVNAGLLAHEFVLANEKDNLKHAALMRKYPDMEHDDPNAKTVQPNAKSEILWRFSKRGTFEFACLIPGHREAGMLGAVIVK
;
A
#
# COMPACT_ATOMS: atom_id res chain seq x y z
N MET A 1 -67.42 -35.43 -55.44
CA MET A 1 -65.97 -35.10 -55.46
C MET A 1 -65.81 -33.93 -54.58
N THR A 2 -65.53 -34.19 -53.26
CA THR A 2 -65.54 -33.22 -52.18
C THR A 2 -64.10 -33.08 -51.64
N LEU A 3 -63.45 -31.94 -51.95
CA LEU A 3 -62.12 -31.57 -51.45
C LEU A 3 -62.28 -31.10 -49.98
N ARG A 4 -61.61 -31.74 -49.08
CA ARG A 4 -61.44 -31.27 -47.68
C ARG A 4 -60.11 -30.63 -47.56
N PHE A 5 -60.07 -29.34 -47.17
CA PHE A 5 -58.86 -28.63 -46.76
C PHE A 5 -58.65 -28.80 -45.23
N PRO A 6 -57.46 -29.09 -44.78
CA PRO A 6 -57.17 -29.10 -43.35
C PRO A 6 -56.83 -27.70 -42.85
N LEU A 7 -57.37 -27.33 -41.69
CA LEU A 7 -57.07 -26.13 -40.92
C LEU A 7 -55.68 -26.24 -40.33
N LEU A 8 -54.81 -25.29 -40.70
CA LEU A 8 -53.53 -25.06 -40.01
C LEU A 8 -53.80 -24.22 -38.75
N THR A 9 -53.60 -24.83 -37.57
CA THR A 9 -53.53 -24.11 -36.29
C THR A 9 -52.17 -23.52 -36.11
N ALA A 10 -52.06 -22.16 -36.15
CA ALA A 10 -50.86 -21.43 -35.84
C ALA A 10 -50.69 -21.37 -34.30
N ALA A 11 -49.64 -22.01 -33.78
CA ALA A 11 -49.24 -21.87 -32.39
C ALA A 11 -48.40 -20.62 -32.22
N LEU A 12 -48.93 -19.64 -31.50
CA LEU A 12 -48.17 -18.44 -31.04
C LEU A 12 -47.26 -18.83 -29.89
N LEU A 13 -45.96 -18.85 -30.14
CA LEU A 13 -44.94 -18.95 -29.13
C LEU A 13 -44.72 -17.57 -28.50
N ALA A 14 -45.18 -17.34 -27.28
CA ALA A 14 -44.88 -16.17 -26.47
C ALA A 14 -43.46 -16.29 -25.90
N ALA A 15 -42.50 -15.55 -26.45
CA ALA A 15 -41.18 -15.42 -25.89
C ALA A 15 -41.20 -14.41 -24.73
N ALA A 16 -41.11 -14.94 -23.47
CA ALA A 16 -40.93 -14.09 -22.31
C ALA A 16 -39.49 -13.60 -22.25
N LEU A 17 -39.24 -12.31 -22.54
CA LEU A 17 -37.98 -11.63 -22.24
C LEU A 17 -37.88 -11.47 -20.74
N ALA A 18 -37.03 -12.27 -20.09
CA ALA A 18 -36.57 -12.03 -18.73
C ALA A 18 -35.57 -10.85 -18.75
N LEU A 19 -36.00 -9.64 -18.36
CA LEU A 19 -35.11 -8.55 -18.04
C LEU A 19 -34.33 -8.94 -16.77
N GLY A 20 -33.14 -9.45 -16.95
CA GLY A 20 -32.19 -9.65 -15.87
C GLY A 20 -31.76 -8.29 -15.31
N ALA A 21 -32.21 -7.93 -14.12
CA ALA A 21 -31.71 -6.77 -13.39
C ALA A 21 -30.21 -6.98 -13.11
N ILE A 22 -29.36 -6.22 -13.83
CA ILE A 22 -27.92 -6.13 -13.53
C ILE A 22 -27.83 -5.35 -12.22
N VAL A 23 -27.73 -6.06 -11.11
CA VAL A 23 -27.37 -5.46 -9.82
C VAL A 23 -25.89 -5.08 -9.92
N PRO A 24 -25.50 -3.80 -9.83
CA PRO A 24 -24.09 -3.44 -9.80
C PRO A 24 -23.50 -4.06 -8.55
N LEU A 25 -22.60 -5.01 -8.73
CA LEU A 25 -21.76 -5.55 -7.66
C LEU A 25 -20.84 -4.40 -7.22
N HIS A 26 -21.23 -3.67 -6.16
CA HIS A 26 -20.33 -2.74 -5.51
C HIS A 26 -19.22 -3.62 -4.91
N ALA A 27 -18.09 -3.68 -5.61
CA ALA A 27 -16.86 -4.14 -5.01
C ALA A 27 -16.62 -3.21 -3.80
N HIS A 28 -16.83 -3.72 -2.59
CA HIS A 28 -16.25 -3.11 -1.40
C HIS A 28 -14.74 -3.13 -1.65
N GLU A 29 -14.20 -1.99 -2.04
CA GLU A 29 -12.76 -1.77 -1.92
C GLU A 29 -12.44 -2.08 -0.46
N ALA A 30 -11.79 -3.20 -0.21
CA ALA A 30 -11.23 -3.50 1.09
C ALA A 30 -10.22 -2.39 1.35
N HIS A 31 -10.61 -1.38 2.14
CA HIS A 31 -9.68 -0.36 2.60
C HIS A 31 -8.59 -1.10 3.37
N GLU A 32 -7.44 -1.29 2.73
CA GLU A 32 -6.27 -1.83 3.40
C GLU A 32 -6.02 -0.99 4.64
N HIS A 33 -6.09 -1.62 5.78
CA HIS A 33 -6.07 -0.93 7.05
C HIS A 33 -4.62 -0.84 7.55
N PHE A 34 -3.89 0.19 7.13
CA PHE A 34 -2.53 0.45 7.59
C PHE A 34 -2.53 0.91 9.04
N SER A 35 -1.60 0.38 9.85
CA SER A 35 -1.50 0.72 11.27
C SER A 35 -1.07 2.18 11.50
N ALA A 36 -0.20 2.72 10.67
CA ALA A 36 0.36 4.07 10.82
C ALA A 36 -0.54 5.20 10.26
N GLY A 37 -1.67 4.89 9.67
CA GLY A 37 -2.56 5.89 9.06
C GLY A 37 -3.08 5.45 7.71
N GLU A 38 -2.99 6.32 6.71
CA GLU A 38 -3.56 6.11 5.38
C GLU A 38 -2.78 6.88 4.31
N PRO A 39 -2.87 6.53 3.02
CA PRO A 39 -2.34 7.33 1.93
C PRO A 39 -2.84 8.78 2.00
N GLY A 40 -1.95 9.74 1.74
CA GLY A 40 -2.28 11.16 1.77
C GLY A 40 -3.01 11.62 0.51
N ASP A 41 -3.70 12.74 0.65
CA ASP A 41 -4.40 13.43 -0.45
C ASP A 41 -3.49 14.56 -1.00
N PRO A 42 -3.02 14.49 -2.25
CA PRO A 42 -2.11 15.49 -2.81
C PRO A 42 -2.76 16.88 -2.99
N LYS A 43 -4.10 16.95 -2.88
CA LYS A 43 -4.84 18.23 -2.94
C LYS A 43 -4.89 18.95 -1.59
N LYS A 44 -4.46 18.31 -0.52
CA LYS A 44 -4.41 18.88 0.84
C LYS A 44 -2.99 19.30 1.21
N PRO A 45 -2.84 20.25 2.15
CA PRO A 45 -1.52 20.65 2.63
C PRO A 45 -0.74 19.48 3.21
N PHE A 46 0.56 19.44 2.94
CA PHE A 46 1.49 18.46 3.50
C PHE A 46 2.84 19.12 3.82
N ARG A 47 3.55 18.55 4.78
CA ARG A 47 4.95 18.91 5.07
C ARG A 47 5.88 17.93 4.35
N VAL A 48 6.92 18.43 3.71
CA VAL A 48 7.94 17.59 3.08
C VAL A 48 9.02 17.26 4.11
N VAL A 49 9.37 15.97 4.18
CA VAL A 49 10.47 15.46 5.00
C VAL A 49 11.34 14.59 4.12
N GLN A 50 12.61 14.97 3.96
CA GLN A 50 13.58 14.09 3.33
C GLN A 50 14.09 13.09 4.37
N VAL A 51 14.13 11.82 4.00
CA VAL A 51 14.77 10.74 4.76
C VAL A 51 15.84 10.12 3.89
N THR A 52 17.08 10.16 4.35
CA THR A 52 18.23 9.58 3.65
C THR A 52 18.57 8.21 4.25
N MET A 53 18.83 7.25 3.40
CA MET A 53 19.27 5.91 3.73
C MET A 53 20.77 5.82 3.56
N HIS A 54 21.46 5.27 4.56
CA HIS A 54 22.92 5.08 4.57
C HIS A 54 23.27 3.64 4.92
N ASP A 55 24.33 3.13 4.33
CA ASP A 55 24.91 1.80 4.65
C ASP A 55 26.45 1.85 4.77
N ASP A 56 26.96 2.96 5.27
CA ASP A 56 28.39 3.24 5.36
C ASP A 56 29.05 2.44 6.50
N ASN A 57 30.22 1.87 6.22
CA ASN A 57 31.09 1.19 7.21
C ASN A 57 30.39 0.07 8.01
N GLY A 58 29.39 -0.59 7.44
CA GLY A 58 28.65 -1.67 8.08
C GLY A 58 27.54 -1.21 9.05
N ALA A 59 27.35 0.10 9.20
CA ALA A 59 26.20 0.67 9.89
C ALA A 59 25.12 1.02 8.87
N MET A 60 23.87 0.65 9.17
CA MET A 60 22.72 0.99 8.34
C MET A 60 21.79 1.93 9.08
N ALA A 61 21.39 3.04 8.47
CA ALA A 61 20.63 4.05 9.17
C ALA A 61 19.68 4.83 8.23
N PHE A 62 18.64 5.38 8.84
CA PHE A 62 17.84 6.48 8.27
C PHE A 62 18.22 7.81 8.93
N GLU A 63 18.32 8.88 8.15
CA GLU A 63 18.54 10.23 8.65
C GLU A 63 17.48 11.19 8.07
N PRO A 64 16.66 11.84 8.96
CA PRO A 64 16.59 11.66 10.41
C PRO A 64 16.01 10.30 10.80
N SER A 65 16.46 9.74 11.93
CA SER A 65 15.90 8.50 12.49
C SER A 65 14.67 8.74 13.38
N LYS A 66 14.29 10.00 13.63
CA LYS A 66 13.14 10.36 14.46
C LYS A 66 12.40 11.56 13.90
N LEU A 67 11.08 11.43 13.84
CA LEU A 67 10.18 12.47 13.36
C LEU A 67 9.01 12.68 14.34
N GLU A 68 8.67 13.94 14.63
CA GLU A 68 7.44 14.29 15.33
C GLU A 68 6.40 14.85 14.35
N VAL A 69 5.16 14.37 14.49
CA VAL A 69 4.04 14.67 13.61
C VAL A 69 2.78 14.94 14.44
N LYS A 70 1.93 15.85 13.99
CA LYS A 70 0.61 16.06 14.60
C LYS A 70 -0.39 15.05 14.04
N ARG A 71 -1.33 14.60 14.87
CA ARG A 71 -2.43 13.77 14.39
C ARG A 71 -3.22 14.52 13.29
N GLY A 72 -3.45 13.85 12.17
CA GLY A 72 -4.12 14.41 10.99
C GLY A 72 -3.17 15.09 9.99
N GLU A 73 -1.92 15.34 10.37
CA GLU A 73 -0.90 15.92 9.49
C GLU A 73 -0.55 14.95 8.35
N GLN A 74 -0.29 15.51 7.18
CA GLN A 74 0.25 14.78 6.05
C GLN A 74 1.75 15.07 5.89
N ILE A 75 2.50 14.01 5.69
CA ILE A 75 3.94 14.07 5.42
C ILE A 75 4.20 13.50 4.01
N LYS A 76 4.86 14.28 3.19
CA LYS A 76 5.48 13.78 1.96
C LYS A 76 6.91 13.39 2.28
N PHE A 77 7.15 12.10 2.46
CA PHE A 77 8.50 11.57 2.57
C PHE A 77 9.17 11.60 1.20
N VAL A 78 10.31 12.24 1.11
CA VAL A 78 11.25 12.14 -0.01
C VAL A 78 12.37 11.22 0.46
N ILE A 79 12.37 10.00 -0.01
CA ILE A 79 13.25 8.93 0.44
C ILE A 79 14.42 8.85 -0.53
N VAL A 80 15.64 9.10 -0.04
CA VAL A 80 16.87 9.12 -0.84
C VAL A 80 17.78 7.98 -0.37
N ASN A 81 18.16 7.10 -1.26
CA ASN A 81 19.16 6.09 -0.97
C ASN A 81 20.55 6.60 -1.36
N ALA A 82 21.35 6.98 -0.37
CA ALA A 82 22.74 7.40 -0.52
C ALA A 82 23.74 6.25 -0.30
N GLY A 83 23.23 5.04 0.01
CA GLY A 83 24.02 3.85 0.23
C GLY A 83 24.37 3.10 -1.06
N LEU A 84 25.05 1.96 -0.87
CA LEU A 84 25.50 1.09 -1.96
C LEU A 84 24.56 -0.09 -2.21
N LEU A 85 23.68 -0.40 -1.25
CA LEU A 85 22.72 -1.49 -1.32
C LEU A 85 21.32 -0.97 -1.62
N ALA A 86 20.44 -1.82 -2.13
CA ALA A 86 19.02 -1.55 -2.18
C ALA A 86 18.45 -1.57 -0.76
N HIS A 87 17.55 -0.63 -0.47
CA HIS A 87 16.90 -0.51 0.84
C HIS A 87 15.40 -0.36 0.70
N GLU A 88 14.68 -0.71 1.75
CA GLU A 88 13.25 -0.48 1.87
C GLU A 88 12.96 0.63 2.88
N PHE A 89 11.86 1.34 2.63
CA PHE A 89 11.20 2.21 3.60
C PHE A 89 9.80 1.67 3.80
N VAL A 90 9.53 1.03 4.94
CA VAL A 90 8.21 0.46 5.26
C VAL A 90 7.68 1.14 6.52
N LEU A 91 6.56 1.86 6.39
CA LEU A 91 5.95 2.64 7.46
C LEU A 91 4.78 1.87 8.07
N ALA A 92 4.94 1.40 9.33
CA ALA A 92 3.90 0.70 10.06
C ALA A 92 4.13 0.82 11.59
N ASN A 93 3.31 0.13 12.42
CA ASN A 93 3.67 -0.12 13.79
C ASN A 93 4.74 -1.24 13.88
N GLU A 94 5.43 -1.35 15.00
CA GLU A 94 6.45 -2.37 15.23
C GLU A 94 5.95 -3.78 14.94
N LYS A 95 4.75 -4.13 15.45
CA LYS A 95 4.17 -5.48 15.29
C LYS A 95 3.99 -5.86 13.82
N ASP A 96 3.48 -4.93 13.00
CA ASP A 96 3.24 -5.18 11.58
C ASP A 96 4.57 -5.26 10.82
N ASN A 97 5.54 -4.40 11.13
CA ASN A 97 6.90 -4.46 10.57
C ASN A 97 7.59 -5.79 10.91
N LEU A 98 7.51 -6.27 12.15
CA LEU A 98 8.08 -7.56 12.54
C LEU A 98 7.40 -8.73 11.81
N LYS A 99 6.09 -8.68 11.64
CA LYS A 99 5.34 -9.67 10.85
C LYS A 99 5.81 -9.67 9.39
N HIS A 100 5.94 -8.49 8.79
CA HIS A 100 6.40 -8.34 7.42
C HIS A 100 7.86 -8.81 7.27
N ALA A 101 8.77 -8.44 8.18
CA ALA A 101 10.14 -8.93 8.19
C ALA A 101 10.23 -10.47 8.25
N ALA A 102 9.30 -11.12 8.96
CA ALA A 102 9.22 -12.59 8.99
C ALA A 102 8.81 -13.18 7.62
N LEU A 103 7.94 -12.49 6.87
CA LEU A 103 7.58 -12.87 5.50
C LEU A 103 8.74 -12.66 4.54
N MET A 104 9.46 -11.54 4.64
CA MET A 104 10.64 -11.25 3.82
C MET A 104 11.76 -12.27 4.01
N ARG A 105 11.97 -12.78 5.24
CA ARG A 105 12.91 -13.89 5.46
C ARG A 105 12.52 -15.17 4.75
N LYS A 106 11.22 -15.41 4.59
CA LYS A 106 10.68 -16.61 3.91
C LYS A 106 10.63 -16.45 2.39
N TYR A 107 10.40 -15.23 1.93
CA TYR A 107 10.22 -14.88 0.52
C TYR A 107 11.02 -13.61 0.20
N PRO A 108 12.37 -13.68 0.12
CA PRO A 108 13.24 -12.51 -0.01
C PRO A 108 13.07 -11.72 -1.30
N ASP A 109 12.58 -12.36 -2.35
CA ASP A 109 12.36 -11.76 -3.67
C ASP A 109 10.91 -11.22 -3.84
N MET A 110 10.14 -11.14 -2.76
CA MET A 110 8.77 -10.63 -2.81
C MET A 110 8.80 -9.12 -3.06
N GLU A 111 8.26 -8.71 -4.20
CA GLU A 111 8.07 -7.29 -4.52
C GLU A 111 6.80 -6.76 -3.85
N HIS A 112 6.87 -5.53 -3.35
CA HIS A 112 5.76 -4.82 -2.72
C HIS A 112 5.52 -3.50 -3.44
N ASP A 113 4.28 -3.26 -3.81
CA ASP A 113 3.81 -1.94 -4.29
C ASP A 113 2.76 -1.37 -3.32
N ASP A 114 3.02 -1.55 -2.03
CA ASP A 114 2.14 -1.05 -0.98
C ASP A 114 2.28 0.48 -0.83
N PRO A 115 1.19 1.20 -0.59
CA PRO A 115 1.22 2.67 -0.44
C PRO A 115 2.14 3.16 0.68
N ASN A 116 2.38 2.33 1.72
CA ASN A 116 3.24 2.63 2.87
C ASN A 116 4.66 2.08 2.75
N ALA A 117 5.02 1.49 1.60
CA ALA A 117 6.31 0.86 1.38
C ALA A 117 6.94 1.24 0.04
N LYS A 118 8.26 1.39 0.00
CA LYS A 118 9.04 1.58 -1.23
C LYS A 118 10.39 0.93 -1.12
N THR A 119 10.77 0.18 -2.15
CA THR A 119 12.15 -0.26 -2.37
C THR A 119 12.87 0.82 -3.17
N VAL A 120 14.04 1.24 -2.70
CA VAL A 120 14.84 2.32 -3.31
C VAL A 120 16.22 1.78 -3.65
N GLN A 121 16.55 1.76 -4.93
CA GLN A 121 17.86 1.33 -5.43
C GLN A 121 18.97 2.31 -5.04
N PRO A 122 20.24 1.89 -5.03
CA PRO A 122 21.39 2.78 -4.79
C PRO A 122 21.34 4.04 -5.66
N ASN A 123 21.61 5.20 -5.05
CA ASN A 123 21.58 6.51 -5.69
C ASN A 123 20.22 6.93 -6.28
N ALA A 124 19.16 6.20 -5.97
CA ALA A 124 17.80 6.54 -6.38
C ALA A 124 17.02 7.25 -5.27
N LYS A 125 15.84 7.75 -5.63
CA LYS A 125 14.88 8.33 -4.70
C LYS A 125 13.48 7.89 -5.00
N SER A 126 12.63 7.89 -3.97
CA SER A 126 11.21 7.58 -4.07
C SER A 126 10.41 8.51 -3.16
N GLU A 127 9.09 8.49 -3.27
CA GLU A 127 8.20 9.34 -2.47
C GLU A 127 7.03 8.54 -1.92
N ILE A 128 6.63 8.89 -0.68
CA ILE A 128 5.39 8.43 -0.05
C ILE A 128 4.68 9.65 0.49
N LEU A 129 3.42 9.86 0.12
CA LEU A 129 2.55 10.85 0.76
C LEU A 129 1.65 10.12 1.76
N TRP A 130 1.77 10.45 3.04
CA TRP A 130 1.13 9.74 4.13
C TRP A 130 0.41 10.66 5.08
N ARG A 131 -0.80 10.27 5.52
CA ARG A 131 -1.59 10.96 6.53
C ARG A 131 -1.59 10.16 7.83
N PHE A 132 -1.11 10.77 8.91
CA PHE A 132 -1.08 10.16 10.23
C PHE A 132 -2.42 10.39 10.95
N SER A 133 -3.35 9.44 10.86
CA SER A 133 -4.71 9.57 11.41
C SER A 133 -4.82 9.16 12.89
N LYS A 134 -3.82 8.45 13.42
CA LYS A 134 -3.80 7.90 14.78
C LYS A 134 -2.62 8.44 15.59
N ARG A 135 -2.83 8.67 16.91
CA ARG A 135 -1.75 8.97 17.85
C ARG A 135 -0.96 7.69 18.15
N GLY A 136 0.32 7.85 18.48
CA GLY A 136 1.18 6.75 18.87
C GLY A 136 2.59 6.87 18.31
N THR A 137 3.37 5.84 18.48
CA THR A 137 4.69 5.68 17.89
C THR A 137 4.59 4.64 16.78
N PHE A 138 5.06 5.02 15.61
CA PHE A 138 5.17 4.17 14.43
C PHE A 138 6.62 4.08 14.01
N GLU A 139 6.95 3.07 13.22
CA GLU A 139 8.28 2.85 12.70
C GLU A 139 8.32 3.05 11.19
N PHE A 140 9.45 3.52 10.68
CA PHE A 140 9.86 3.26 9.32
C PHE A 140 11.13 2.41 9.37
N ALA A 141 11.14 1.31 8.62
CA ALA A 141 12.20 0.31 8.71
C ALA A 141 12.56 -0.25 7.35
N CYS A 142 13.81 -0.68 7.19
CA CYS A 142 14.20 -1.57 6.12
C CYS A 142 13.97 -3.01 6.58
N LEU A 143 13.16 -3.77 5.86
CA LEU A 143 12.78 -5.13 6.25
C LEU A 143 13.49 -6.21 5.42
N ILE A 144 14.42 -5.81 4.56
CA ILE A 144 15.39 -6.72 3.96
C ILE A 144 16.13 -7.46 5.10
N PRO A 145 16.24 -8.80 5.03
CA PRO A 145 16.83 -9.58 6.11
C PRO A 145 18.20 -9.06 6.57
N GLY A 146 18.32 -8.76 7.87
CA GLY A 146 19.53 -8.25 8.51
C GLY A 146 19.63 -6.73 8.58
N HIS A 147 18.93 -5.96 7.75
CA HIS A 147 19.09 -4.50 7.70
C HIS A 147 18.48 -3.80 8.92
N ARG A 148 17.28 -4.20 9.35
CA ARG A 148 16.67 -3.67 10.57
C ARG A 148 17.53 -3.96 11.81
N GLU A 149 18.06 -5.16 11.89
CA GLU A 149 18.96 -5.62 12.98
C GLU A 149 20.30 -4.86 12.96
N ALA A 150 20.76 -4.42 11.79
CA ALA A 150 21.94 -3.58 11.61
C ALA A 150 21.69 -2.09 11.96
N GLY A 151 20.47 -1.73 12.39
CA GLY A 151 20.13 -0.38 12.84
C GLY A 151 19.26 0.42 11.87
N MET A 152 18.84 -0.15 10.73
CA MET A 152 18.02 0.56 9.74
C MET A 152 16.57 0.68 10.18
N LEU A 153 16.37 1.50 11.20
CA LEU A 153 15.10 1.75 11.89
C LEU A 153 14.98 3.22 12.27
N GLY A 154 13.80 3.78 12.05
CA GLY A 154 13.43 5.11 12.51
C GLY A 154 12.04 5.12 13.13
N ALA A 155 11.70 6.22 13.81
CA ALA A 155 10.45 6.38 14.55
C ALA A 155 9.69 7.64 14.12
N VAL A 156 8.36 7.53 14.01
CA VAL A 156 7.42 8.66 13.89
C VAL A 156 6.57 8.72 15.15
N ILE A 157 6.67 9.82 15.89
CA ILE A 157 5.87 10.08 17.09
C ILE A 157 4.71 10.98 16.70
N VAL A 158 3.49 10.47 16.72
CA VAL A 158 2.27 11.21 16.41
C VAL A 158 1.60 11.69 17.70
N LYS A 159 1.55 13.03 17.90
CA LYS A 159 0.98 13.72 19.07
C LYS A 159 -0.43 14.22 18.83
#